data_263858ec3f99f3ae5efbf9caf34c4159
#
_entry.id   263858ec3f99f3ae5efbf9caf34c4159
#
_cell.length_a   1.000
_cell.length_b   1.000
_cell.length_c   1.000
_cell.angle_alpha   90.00
_cell.angle_beta   90.00
_cell.angle_gamma   90.00
#
_symmetry.space_group_name_H-M   'P 1'
#
loop_
_entity.id
_entity.type
_entity.pdbx_description
1 polymer ?
#
loop_
_entity_poly.entity_id
_entity_poly.type
_entity_poly.pdbx_seq_one_letter_code
_entity_poly.pdbx_strand_id
1 'polypeptide(L)'
;YDPTLGDYPWYDFLQEIDCKNRRREDPVPLYGDQNFYWIFNDKGNVHSESQGEPIGMEIRAQAFAFSTNDEINNMTFYNYVLINQGTQTLTNTYFGSWVDADLGCYNDDYVGCDVQRGLGYCYNGDANDENCGANGYGENPPAVGVDFFEGPYQDADSIDNPLTLDFSDAQDSLGIPYRGIGIGYGDGISDNERFGMRRFVYYNNSGDPINGEPTTPVHYYNYMNGIWKNGQKMTYGVDGINGSETPCDYMFPGET
;
A
#
# COMPACT_ATOMS: atom_id res chain seq x y z
N TYR A 1 -20.98 13.95 -9.76
CA TYR A 1 -21.16 12.74 -10.53
C TYR A 1 -22.11 12.97 -11.70
N ASP A 2 -21.64 12.85 -12.92
CA ASP A 2 -22.43 12.99 -14.14
C ASP A 2 -22.06 11.89 -15.15
N PRO A 3 -22.89 10.86 -15.30
CA PRO A 3 -22.61 9.73 -16.20
C PRO A 3 -22.56 10.15 -17.68
N THR A 4 -23.11 11.30 -18.06
CA THR A 4 -23.04 11.80 -19.45
C THR A 4 -21.64 12.31 -19.79
N LEU A 5 -20.85 12.67 -18.79
CA LEU A 5 -19.44 13.05 -18.90
C LEU A 5 -18.49 11.85 -18.73
N GLY A 6 -19.02 10.65 -18.56
CA GLY A 6 -18.23 9.44 -18.38
C GLY A 6 -17.83 9.15 -16.94
N ASP A 7 -18.45 9.80 -15.96
CA ASP A 7 -18.20 9.49 -14.55
C ASP A 7 -18.55 8.04 -14.24
N TYR A 8 -17.73 7.41 -13.42
CA TYR A 8 -17.82 6.01 -13.05
C TYR A 8 -17.89 5.85 -11.52
N PRO A 9 -18.63 4.87 -10.98
CA PRO A 9 -19.50 3.93 -11.65
C PRO A 9 -20.81 4.56 -12.08
N TRP A 10 -21.32 4.16 -13.23
CA TRP A 10 -22.64 4.54 -13.66
C TRP A 10 -23.64 3.42 -13.39
N TYR A 11 -24.66 3.72 -12.59
CA TYR A 11 -25.76 2.82 -12.30
C TYR A 11 -27.09 3.55 -12.45
N ASP A 12 -27.96 3.04 -13.27
CA ASP A 12 -29.35 3.44 -13.29
C ASP A 12 -30.18 2.41 -12.51
N PHE A 13 -30.41 2.68 -11.25
CA PHE A 13 -31.21 1.80 -10.39
C PHE A 13 -32.69 1.71 -10.81
N LEU A 14 -33.18 2.60 -11.65
CA LEU A 14 -34.53 2.61 -12.17
C LEU A 14 -34.66 1.73 -13.42
N GLN A 15 -33.56 1.40 -14.06
CA GLN A 15 -33.50 0.54 -15.24
C GLN A 15 -32.82 -0.78 -14.89
N GLU A 16 -33.62 -1.74 -14.45
CA GLU A 16 -33.11 -3.07 -14.03
C GLU A 16 -32.24 -3.77 -15.08
N ILE A 17 -32.50 -3.50 -16.35
CA ILE A 17 -31.74 -4.07 -17.48
C ILE A 17 -30.32 -3.53 -17.49
N ASP A 18 -30.13 -2.23 -17.30
CA ASP A 18 -28.80 -1.62 -17.29
C ASP A 18 -27.99 -2.06 -16.07
N CYS A 19 -28.62 -2.18 -14.94
CA CYS A 19 -27.98 -2.69 -13.74
C CYS A 19 -27.50 -4.15 -13.93
N LYS A 20 -28.30 -5.00 -14.56
CA LYS A 20 -27.93 -6.39 -14.87
C LYS A 20 -26.83 -6.48 -15.92
N ASN A 21 -26.89 -5.68 -16.97
CA ASN A 21 -25.92 -5.73 -18.05
C ASN A 21 -24.57 -5.18 -17.61
N ARG A 22 -24.55 -4.08 -16.88
CA ARG A 22 -23.30 -3.52 -16.37
C ARG A 22 -22.63 -4.37 -15.31
N ARG A 23 -23.38 -5.04 -14.46
CA ARG A 23 -22.81 -6.06 -13.55
C ARG A 23 -22.21 -7.25 -14.30
N ARG A 24 -22.56 -7.45 -15.56
CA ARG A 24 -22.05 -8.52 -16.40
C ARG A 24 -20.82 -8.12 -17.19
N GLU A 25 -20.79 -6.89 -17.69
CA GLU A 25 -19.79 -6.41 -18.67
C GLU A 25 -18.67 -5.59 -18.01
N ASP A 26 -18.99 -4.86 -16.95
CA ASP A 26 -18.03 -4.06 -16.21
C ASP A 26 -18.50 -3.90 -14.75
N PRO A 27 -18.46 -5.00 -14.00
CA PRO A 27 -18.98 -4.97 -12.64
C PRO A 27 -18.02 -4.17 -11.74
N VAL A 28 -18.51 -3.10 -11.12
CA VAL A 28 -18.05 -2.78 -9.79
C VAL A 28 -18.87 -3.62 -8.84
N PRO A 29 -18.36 -4.75 -8.37
CA PRO A 29 -19.10 -5.56 -7.43
C PRO A 29 -19.27 -4.76 -6.15
N LEU A 30 -20.48 -4.73 -5.61
CA LEU A 30 -20.70 -4.23 -4.26
C LEU A 30 -20.31 -5.35 -3.31
N TYR A 31 -19.25 -5.16 -2.58
CA TYR A 31 -18.78 -6.10 -1.57
C TYR A 31 -19.27 -5.71 -0.18
N GLY A 32 -19.45 -6.70 0.68
CA GLY A 32 -19.76 -6.50 2.08
C GLY A 32 -21.14 -5.92 2.36
N ASP A 33 -21.38 -5.62 3.63
CA ASP A 33 -22.60 -5.01 4.14
C ASP A 33 -22.59 -3.49 4.06
N GLN A 34 -21.38 -2.91 4.02
CA GLN A 34 -21.15 -1.50 3.82
C GLN A 34 -20.11 -1.31 2.72
N ASN A 35 -20.37 -0.38 1.80
CA ASN A 35 -19.51 -0.13 0.66
C ASN A 35 -19.45 1.36 0.35
N PHE A 36 -18.24 1.87 0.11
CA PHE A 36 -17.97 3.22 -0.35
C PHE A 36 -17.21 3.15 -1.65
N TYR A 37 -17.49 4.08 -2.55
CA TYR A 37 -16.78 4.22 -3.81
C TYR A 37 -16.49 5.68 -4.08
N TRP A 38 -15.26 5.99 -4.51
CA TRP A 38 -14.86 7.33 -4.91
C TRP A 38 -13.78 7.30 -5.98
N ILE A 39 -13.65 8.41 -6.70
CA ILE A 39 -12.64 8.60 -7.73
C ILE A 39 -11.85 9.85 -7.40
N PHE A 40 -10.55 9.78 -7.58
CA PHE A 40 -9.68 10.93 -7.48
C PHE A 40 -8.54 10.84 -8.50
N ASN A 41 -7.88 11.95 -8.72
CA ASN A 41 -6.75 12.04 -9.65
C ASN A 41 -5.68 12.98 -9.08
N ASP A 42 -4.50 12.92 -9.67
CA ASP A 42 -3.35 13.71 -9.28
C ASP A 42 -3.24 15.07 -10.00
N LYS A 43 -4.26 15.47 -10.78
CA LYS A 43 -4.21 16.69 -11.58
C LYS A 43 -5.21 17.77 -11.15
N GLY A 44 -5.96 17.53 -10.08
CA GLY A 44 -7.04 18.41 -9.65
C GLY A 44 -6.58 19.75 -9.06
N ASN A 45 -5.39 19.79 -8.45
CA ASN A 45 -4.83 20.99 -7.82
C ASN A 45 -3.29 20.91 -7.73
N VAL A 46 -2.70 21.96 -7.19
CA VAL A 46 -1.24 22.00 -6.94
C VAL A 46 -0.90 21.09 -5.76
N HIS A 47 0.12 20.28 -5.91
CA HIS A 47 0.63 19.38 -4.86
C HIS A 47 1.51 20.17 -3.88
N SER A 48 0.88 20.90 -2.97
CA SER A 48 1.59 21.83 -2.07
C SER A 48 2.49 21.12 -1.06
N GLU A 49 2.16 19.90 -0.66
CA GLU A 49 2.98 19.14 0.30
C GLU A 49 4.21 18.51 -0.34
N SER A 50 4.00 17.72 -1.38
CA SER A 50 5.09 17.03 -2.06
C SER A 50 5.84 17.91 -3.07
N GLN A 51 5.19 18.95 -3.60
CA GLN A 51 5.68 19.77 -4.72
C GLN A 51 5.94 18.96 -6.00
N GLY A 52 5.36 17.75 -6.07
CA GLY A 52 5.46 16.87 -7.23
C GLY A 52 4.58 17.35 -8.38
N GLU A 53 5.02 17.10 -9.59
CA GLU A 53 4.21 17.32 -10.78
C GLU A 53 3.22 16.16 -10.98
N PRO A 54 2.02 16.42 -11.51
CA PRO A 54 1.06 15.37 -11.80
C PRO A 54 1.57 14.44 -12.90
N ILE A 55 1.38 13.16 -12.72
CA ILE A 55 1.74 12.11 -13.70
C ILE A 55 0.55 11.65 -14.56
N GLY A 56 -0.64 12.17 -14.28
CA GLY A 56 -1.86 11.85 -15.02
C GLY A 56 -2.53 10.56 -14.57
N MET A 57 -2.47 10.26 -13.29
CA MET A 57 -3.09 9.08 -12.71
C MET A 57 -4.53 9.35 -12.25
N GLU A 58 -5.46 8.51 -12.66
CA GLU A 58 -6.79 8.39 -12.07
C GLU A 58 -6.82 7.17 -11.14
N ILE A 59 -7.39 7.34 -9.96
CA ILE A 59 -7.53 6.27 -8.98
C ILE A 59 -9.01 6.08 -8.66
N ARG A 60 -9.50 4.87 -8.88
CA ARG A 60 -10.83 4.45 -8.48
C ARG A 60 -10.71 3.60 -7.23
N ALA A 61 -11.27 4.07 -6.15
CA ALA A 61 -11.16 3.45 -4.86
C ALA A 61 -12.50 2.92 -4.39
N GLN A 62 -12.47 1.75 -3.79
CA GLN A 62 -13.60 1.12 -3.15
C GLN A 62 -13.18 0.65 -1.76
N ALA A 63 -13.96 1.03 -0.75
CA ALA A 63 -13.79 0.53 0.60
C ALA A 63 -15.04 -0.25 1.01
N PHE A 64 -14.87 -1.38 1.70
CA PHE A 64 -15.99 -2.20 2.15
C PHE A 64 -15.69 -2.92 3.45
N ALA A 65 -16.74 -3.29 4.15
CA ALA A 65 -16.68 -4.00 5.42
C ALA A 65 -17.83 -5.00 5.54
N PHE A 66 -17.63 -5.99 6.39
CA PHE A 66 -18.62 -7.05 6.66
C PHE A 66 -19.09 -6.97 8.11
N SER A 67 -20.38 -7.25 8.32
CA SER A 67 -20.96 -7.43 9.64
C SER A 67 -21.04 -8.93 9.94
N THR A 68 -20.03 -9.44 10.61
CA THR A 68 -19.89 -10.86 10.95
C THR A 68 -19.73 -11.08 12.45
N ASN A 69 -19.72 -12.33 12.89
CA ASN A 69 -19.47 -12.69 14.29
C ASN A 69 -18.03 -13.20 14.53
N ASP A 70 -17.14 -12.98 13.58
CA ASP A 70 -15.74 -13.36 13.62
C ASP A 70 -14.82 -12.14 13.44
N GLU A 71 -13.53 -12.36 13.28
CA GLU A 71 -12.50 -11.34 13.19
C GLU A 71 -12.66 -10.44 11.95
N ILE A 72 -13.35 -10.89 10.92
CA ILE A 72 -13.63 -10.11 9.72
C ILE A 72 -14.46 -8.86 10.05
N ASN A 73 -15.26 -8.90 11.12
CA ASN A 73 -16.01 -7.74 11.61
C ASN A 73 -15.08 -6.56 12.03
N ASN A 74 -13.83 -6.83 12.32
CA ASN A 74 -12.83 -5.84 12.72
C ASN A 74 -11.95 -5.38 11.56
N MET A 75 -12.29 -5.76 10.32
CA MET A 75 -11.52 -5.48 9.13
C MET A 75 -12.26 -4.54 8.19
N THR A 76 -11.52 -3.63 7.58
CA THR A 76 -11.96 -2.85 6.42
C THR A 76 -11.07 -3.18 5.23
N PHE A 77 -11.70 -3.36 4.08
CA PHE A 77 -11.01 -3.75 2.85
C PHE A 77 -11.00 -2.59 1.87
N TYR A 78 -9.93 -2.47 1.11
CA TYR A 78 -9.76 -1.43 0.12
C TYR A 78 -9.33 -2.06 -1.21
N ASN A 79 -9.98 -1.62 -2.28
CA ASN A 79 -9.60 -1.98 -3.65
C ASN A 79 -9.30 -0.70 -4.44
N TYR A 80 -8.14 -0.64 -5.06
CA TYR A 80 -7.71 0.49 -5.86
C TYR A 80 -7.47 0.07 -7.31
N VAL A 81 -8.11 0.76 -8.24
CA VAL A 81 -7.84 0.62 -9.66
C VAL A 81 -7.07 1.85 -10.13
N LEU A 82 -5.83 1.64 -10.55
CA LEU A 82 -4.93 2.69 -11.02
C LEU A 82 -5.01 2.79 -12.54
N ILE A 83 -5.33 3.97 -13.07
CA ILE A 83 -5.51 4.19 -14.50
C ILE A 83 -4.59 5.31 -14.94
N ASN A 84 -3.65 5.00 -15.83
CA ASN A 84 -2.84 6.03 -16.47
C ASN A 84 -3.66 6.72 -17.56
N GLN A 85 -4.14 7.92 -17.26
CA GLN A 85 -4.84 8.81 -18.19
C GLN A 85 -3.88 9.73 -18.95
N GLY A 86 -2.58 9.67 -18.60
CA GLY A 86 -1.55 10.44 -19.29
C GLY A 86 -1.19 9.85 -20.65
N THR A 87 -0.43 10.59 -21.42
CA THR A 87 0.05 10.16 -22.75
C THR A 87 1.44 9.52 -22.70
N GLN A 88 2.05 9.50 -21.53
CA GLN A 88 3.39 8.98 -21.32
C GLN A 88 3.37 7.59 -20.67
N THR A 89 4.32 6.76 -21.03
CA THR A 89 4.60 5.52 -20.28
C THR A 89 5.25 5.90 -18.95
N LEU A 90 4.72 5.41 -17.85
CA LEU A 90 5.31 5.57 -16.53
C LEU A 90 6.28 4.42 -16.28
N THR A 91 7.50 4.76 -15.89
CA THR A 91 8.55 3.79 -15.52
C THR A 91 8.97 4.03 -14.08
N ASN A 92 9.47 2.99 -13.40
CA ASN A 92 9.87 3.07 -11.99
C ASN A 92 8.77 3.66 -11.11
N THR A 93 7.55 3.17 -11.30
CA THR A 93 6.37 3.64 -10.56
C THR A 93 6.18 2.77 -9.33
N TYR A 94 5.94 3.40 -8.21
CA TYR A 94 5.68 2.74 -6.93
C TYR A 94 4.30 3.11 -6.43
N PHE A 95 3.59 2.13 -5.94
CA PHE A 95 2.37 2.30 -5.15
C PHE A 95 2.69 1.93 -3.70
N GLY A 96 2.29 2.77 -2.77
CA GLY A 96 2.48 2.52 -1.34
C GLY A 96 1.27 2.94 -0.55
N SER A 97 0.97 2.17 0.48
CA SER A 97 0.04 2.56 1.53
C SER A 97 0.79 3.38 2.57
N TRP A 98 0.40 4.63 2.76
CA TRP A 98 0.89 5.45 3.85
C TRP A 98 -0.10 5.39 5.01
N VAL A 99 0.41 5.16 6.20
CA VAL A 99 -0.41 5.01 7.40
C VAL A 99 0.22 5.80 8.53
N ASP A 100 -0.59 6.58 9.21
CA ASP A 100 -0.27 7.30 10.43
C ASP A 100 -1.21 6.75 11.52
N ALA A 101 -0.73 5.76 12.25
CA ALA A 101 -1.51 5.03 13.22
C ALA A 101 -1.25 5.57 14.62
N ASP A 102 -2.06 6.53 15.06
CA ASP A 102 -2.09 6.96 16.45
C ASP A 102 -2.90 5.95 17.27
N LEU A 103 -2.24 5.04 17.95
CA LEU A 103 -2.88 3.98 18.72
C LEU A 103 -2.98 4.36 20.19
N GLY A 104 -3.96 5.21 20.52
CA GLY A 104 -4.10 5.76 21.87
C GLY A 104 -3.05 6.82 22.19
N CYS A 105 -2.07 6.48 23.02
CA CYS A 105 -0.89 7.31 23.23
C CYS A 105 0.17 7.00 22.18
N TYR A 106 0.33 7.86 21.20
CA TYR A 106 1.26 7.68 20.09
C TYR A 106 2.77 7.61 20.46
N ASN A 107 3.12 7.94 21.73
CA ASN A 107 4.52 8.03 22.16
C ASN A 107 5.14 6.67 22.53
N ASP A 108 4.36 5.67 22.79
CA ASP A 108 4.77 4.33 23.21
C ASP A 108 4.40 3.24 22.19
N ASP A 109 3.93 3.67 21.01
CA ASP A 109 3.66 2.80 19.89
C ASP A 109 4.93 2.33 19.19
N TYR A 110 4.92 1.06 18.82
CA TYR A 110 5.95 0.43 17.97
C TYR A 110 5.37 -0.04 16.65
N VAL A 111 6.20 -0.03 15.63
CA VAL A 111 5.85 -0.52 14.31
C VAL A 111 6.72 -1.70 13.91
N GLY A 112 6.17 -2.55 13.07
CA GLY A 112 6.88 -3.68 12.49
C GLY A 112 6.23 -4.16 11.20
N CYS A 113 6.83 -5.15 10.57
CA CYS A 113 6.24 -5.80 9.41
C CYS A 113 6.43 -7.31 9.43
N ASP A 114 5.46 -8.02 8.85
CA ASP A 114 5.58 -9.42 8.48
C ASP A 114 5.77 -9.47 6.97
N VAL A 115 7.00 -9.77 6.56
CA VAL A 115 7.39 -9.76 5.15
C VAL A 115 6.64 -10.83 4.37
N GLN A 116 6.44 -12.01 4.98
CA GLN A 116 5.77 -13.13 4.32
C GLN A 116 4.30 -12.88 4.05
N ARG A 117 3.65 -12.12 4.93
CA ARG A 117 2.22 -11.79 4.77
C ARG A 117 1.98 -10.47 4.05
N GLY A 118 3.02 -9.67 3.80
CA GLY A 118 2.85 -8.33 3.26
C GLY A 118 2.19 -7.36 4.24
N LEU A 119 2.33 -7.61 5.54
CA LEU A 119 1.63 -6.92 6.62
C LEU A 119 2.57 -5.90 7.30
N GLY A 120 2.13 -4.65 7.37
CA GLY A 120 2.65 -3.66 8.30
C GLY A 120 1.75 -3.57 9.52
N TYR A 121 2.32 -3.39 10.71
CA TYR A 121 1.54 -3.33 11.94
C TYR A 121 2.09 -2.29 12.93
N CYS A 122 1.18 -1.81 13.79
CA CYS A 122 1.47 -0.93 14.91
C CYS A 122 0.84 -1.52 16.18
N TYR A 123 1.55 -1.43 17.28
CA TYR A 123 1.11 -1.96 18.58
C TYR A 123 1.74 -1.16 19.71
N ASN A 124 1.03 -1.13 20.86
CA ASN A 124 1.55 -0.50 22.06
C ASN A 124 2.78 -1.23 22.62
N GLY A 125 3.73 -0.49 23.12
CA GLY A 125 5.04 -1.04 23.58
C GLY A 125 4.97 -1.91 24.82
N ASP A 126 3.91 -1.80 25.61
CA ASP A 126 3.67 -2.65 26.79
C ASP A 126 2.18 -3.02 26.94
N ALA A 127 1.79 -3.53 28.10
CA ALA A 127 0.43 -4.03 28.33
C ALA A 127 -0.58 -2.96 28.75
N ASN A 128 -0.15 -1.71 28.87
CA ASN A 128 -1.01 -0.61 29.32
C ASN A 128 -0.70 0.67 28.52
N ASP A 129 -1.67 1.14 27.79
CA ASP A 129 -1.59 2.36 27.02
C ASP A 129 -2.07 3.55 27.89
N GLU A 130 -1.13 4.40 28.28
CA GLU A 130 -1.40 5.56 29.13
C GLU A 130 -1.92 6.75 28.33
N ASN A 131 -2.48 7.72 29.08
CA ASN A 131 -2.86 8.99 28.48
C ASN A 131 -1.63 9.90 28.30
N CYS A 132 -1.39 10.38 27.09
CA CYS A 132 -0.26 11.28 26.78
C CYS A 132 -0.64 12.53 25.96
N GLY A 133 -1.79 13.13 26.26
CA GLY A 133 -2.37 14.22 25.47
C GLY A 133 -3.51 13.75 24.57
N ALA A 134 -3.56 12.46 24.28
CA ALA A 134 -4.70 11.71 23.78
C ALA A 134 -5.16 10.71 24.87
N ASN A 135 -6.34 10.15 24.73
CA ASN A 135 -6.81 9.09 25.61
C ASN A 135 -6.18 7.76 25.18
N GLY A 136 -5.44 7.14 26.07
CA GLY A 136 -4.98 5.77 25.90
C GLY A 136 -6.10 4.74 26.05
N TYR A 137 -5.84 3.54 25.57
CA TYR A 137 -6.78 2.40 25.68
C TYR A 137 -6.76 1.74 27.07
N GLY A 138 -5.76 2.03 27.90
CA GLY A 138 -5.58 1.37 29.19
C GLY A 138 -5.02 -0.05 29.05
N GLU A 139 -5.43 -0.94 29.95
CA GLU A 139 -4.95 -2.33 29.96
C GLU A 139 -5.36 -3.12 28.72
N ASN A 140 -4.43 -3.89 28.17
CA ASN A 140 -4.59 -4.71 26.97
C ASN A 140 -4.99 -3.91 25.73
N PRO A 141 -4.18 -2.93 25.30
CA PRO A 141 -4.45 -2.11 24.12
C PRO A 141 -4.54 -2.97 22.86
N PRO A 142 -5.30 -2.51 21.84
CA PRO A 142 -5.38 -3.18 20.57
C PRO A 142 -4.07 -3.01 19.78
N ALA A 143 -3.96 -3.77 18.68
CA ALA A 143 -3.00 -3.53 17.61
C ALA A 143 -3.74 -3.26 16.32
N VAL A 144 -3.12 -2.55 15.39
CA VAL A 144 -3.63 -2.32 14.05
C VAL A 144 -2.65 -2.89 13.02
N GLY A 145 -3.18 -3.54 11.98
CA GLY A 145 -2.40 -4.03 10.86
C GLY A 145 -2.95 -3.53 9.53
N VAL A 146 -2.06 -3.31 8.59
CA VAL A 146 -2.37 -2.99 7.20
C VAL A 146 -1.74 -4.06 6.33
N ASP A 147 -2.58 -4.89 5.74
CA ASP A 147 -2.17 -6.02 4.93
C ASP A 147 -2.29 -5.67 3.44
N PHE A 148 -1.26 -5.99 2.69
CA PHE A 148 -1.20 -5.79 1.25
C PHE A 148 -1.48 -7.11 0.53
N PHE A 149 -2.74 -7.49 0.47
CA PHE A 149 -3.18 -8.78 -0.05
C PHE A 149 -2.76 -9.03 -1.50
N GLU A 150 -3.01 -8.05 -2.36
CA GLU A 150 -2.74 -8.17 -3.78
C GLU A 150 -2.22 -6.84 -4.33
N GLY A 151 -1.04 -6.86 -4.91
CA GLY A 151 -0.50 -5.74 -5.67
C GLY A 151 -0.99 -5.69 -7.12
N PRO A 152 -0.43 -4.79 -7.91
CA PRO A 152 -0.64 -4.78 -9.35
C PRO A 152 -0.07 -6.06 -9.99
N TYR A 153 -0.60 -6.39 -11.17
CA TYR A 153 -0.02 -7.46 -11.97
C TYR A 153 1.41 -7.15 -12.35
N GLN A 154 2.26 -8.17 -12.35
CA GLN A 154 3.53 -8.13 -13.04
C GLN A 154 3.27 -8.04 -14.55
N ASP A 155 4.30 -7.66 -15.31
CA ASP A 155 4.21 -7.60 -16.77
C ASP A 155 3.92 -8.97 -17.40
N ALA A 156 3.17 -8.95 -18.50
CA ALA A 156 2.86 -10.16 -19.22
C ALA A 156 4.06 -10.57 -20.09
N ASP A 157 4.79 -11.61 -19.66
CA ASP A 157 5.96 -12.15 -20.35
C ASP A 157 5.80 -13.61 -20.80
N SER A 158 4.63 -14.20 -20.57
CA SER A 158 4.28 -15.59 -20.85
C SER A 158 5.07 -16.61 -20.04
N ILE A 159 5.62 -16.20 -18.92
CA ILE A 159 6.36 -17.04 -17.97
C ILE A 159 5.56 -17.12 -16.66
N ASP A 160 5.59 -18.27 -16.03
CA ASP A 160 5.24 -18.41 -14.62
C ASP A 160 6.50 -18.08 -13.80
N ASN A 161 6.57 -16.86 -13.29
CA ASN A 161 7.75 -16.36 -12.60
C ASN A 161 7.91 -17.07 -11.25
N PRO A 162 9.12 -17.48 -10.85
CA PRO A 162 9.33 -18.24 -9.63
C PRO A 162 9.12 -17.38 -8.37
N LEU A 163 8.52 -17.97 -7.33
CA LEU A 163 8.48 -17.39 -6.00
C LEU A 163 9.85 -17.48 -5.35
N THR A 164 10.60 -16.39 -5.36
CA THR A 164 11.94 -16.34 -4.80
C THR A 164 12.30 -14.95 -4.30
N LEU A 165 13.13 -14.90 -3.28
CA LEU A 165 13.75 -13.68 -2.78
C LEU A 165 15.15 -13.45 -3.36
N ASP A 166 15.65 -14.39 -4.17
CA ASP A 166 16.95 -14.27 -4.82
C ASP A 166 16.85 -13.36 -6.04
N PHE A 167 17.57 -12.27 -6.02
CA PHE A 167 17.59 -11.30 -7.12
C PHE A 167 18.09 -11.86 -8.46
N SER A 168 18.88 -12.90 -8.44
CA SER A 168 19.39 -13.50 -9.68
C SER A 168 18.31 -14.26 -10.45
N ASP A 169 17.31 -14.75 -9.71
CA ASP A 169 16.25 -15.60 -10.24
C ASP A 169 14.92 -14.86 -10.40
N ALA A 170 14.73 -13.79 -9.60
CA ALA A 170 13.51 -13.01 -9.56
C ALA A 170 13.65 -11.72 -10.36
N GLN A 171 13.55 -11.79 -11.66
CA GLN A 171 13.58 -10.64 -12.54
C GLN A 171 12.38 -10.65 -13.48
N ASP A 172 11.77 -9.48 -13.69
CA ASP A 172 10.76 -9.30 -14.72
C ASP A 172 11.38 -9.28 -16.14
N SER A 173 10.55 -9.17 -17.16
CA SER A 173 10.98 -9.12 -18.56
C SER A 173 11.95 -7.97 -18.90
N LEU A 174 11.98 -6.93 -18.07
CA LEU A 174 12.90 -5.79 -18.19
C LEU A 174 14.18 -5.99 -17.38
N GLY A 175 14.34 -7.13 -16.71
CA GLY A 175 15.47 -7.40 -15.83
C GLY A 175 15.39 -6.65 -14.51
N ILE A 176 14.22 -6.17 -14.11
CA ILE A 176 14.00 -5.49 -12.83
C ILE A 176 13.68 -6.54 -11.78
N PRO A 177 14.47 -6.63 -10.70
CA PRO A 177 14.20 -7.60 -9.66
C PRO A 177 12.87 -7.30 -8.94
N TYR A 178 12.07 -8.34 -8.71
CA TYR A 178 10.94 -8.26 -7.79
C TYR A 178 11.31 -8.93 -6.47
N ARG A 179 10.78 -8.38 -5.37
CA ARG A 179 11.00 -8.90 -4.02
C ARG A 179 9.69 -8.97 -3.27
N GLY A 180 9.68 -9.80 -2.27
CA GLY A 180 8.54 -10.03 -1.43
C GLY A 180 7.70 -11.19 -1.95
N ILE A 181 6.77 -11.58 -1.10
CA ILE A 181 5.84 -12.64 -1.43
C ILE A 181 4.65 -12.01 -2.12
N GLY A 182 4.38 -12.46 -3.34
CA GLY A 182 3.22 -12.10 -4.12
C GLY A 182 2.31 -13.29 -4.32
N ILE A 183 1.27 -13.10 -5.11
CA ILE A 183 0.33 -14.14 -5.50
C ILE A 183 0.63 -14.60 -6.92
N GLY A 184 0.45 -15.88 -7.21
CA GLY A 184 0.58 -16.45 -8.55
C GLY A 184 1.97 -16.91 -8.95
N TYR A 185 3.00 -16.61 -8.16
CA TYR A 185 4.37 -17.01 -8.48
C TYR A 185 4.57 -18.53 -8.31
N GLY A 186 5.06 -19.19 -9.36
CA GLY A 186 5.42 -20.60 -9.34
C GLY A 186 4.22 -21.56 -9.18
N ASP A 187 3.04 -21.15 -9.63
CA ASP A 187 1.80 -21.94 -9.52
C ASP A 187 1.45 -22.73 -10.79
N GLY A 188 2.23 -22.59 -11.85
CA GLY A 188 2.03 -23.22 -13.14
C GLY A 188 1.15 -22.45 -14.11
N ILE A 189 0.77 -21.21 -13.78
CA ILE A 189 -0.07 -20.34 -14.61
C ILE A 189 0.73 -19.10 -14.96
N SER A 190 1.00 -18.87 -16.22
CA SER A 190 1.74 -17.68 -16.69
C SER A 190 0.89 -16.41 -16.58
N ASP A 191 1.55 -15.29 -16.33
CA ASP A 191 0.96 -13.93 -16.35
C ASP A 191 -0.17 -13.69 -15.37
N ASN A 192 -0.25 -14.45 -14.28
CA ASN A 192 -1.20 -14.22 -13.19
C ASN A 192 -0.54 -13.64 -11.93
N GLU A 193 0.75 -13.42 -11.99
CA GLU A 193 1.55 -12.94 -10.87
C GLU A 193 1.17 -11.53 -10.47
N ARG A 194 1.09 -11.31 -9.15
CA ARG A 194 0.86 -9.99 -8.55
C ARG A 194 1.94 -9.67 -7.54
N PHE A 195 2.44 -8.45 -7.59
CA PHE A 195 3.45 -7.99 -6.66
C PHE A 195 2.93 -8.01 -5.22
N GLY A 196 3.75 -8.51 -4.31
CA GLY A 196 3.56 -8.36 -2.87
C GLY A 196 4.19 -7.08 -2.33
N MET A 197 4.28 -6.99 -1.01
CA MET A 197 4.94 -5.88 -0.33
C MET A 197 6.45 -5.92 -0.61
N ARG A 198 6.95 -4.94 -1.35
CA ARG A 198 8.36 -4.86 -1.74
C ARG A 198 9.24 -4.16 -0.72
N ARG A 199 8.68 -3.24 0.04
CA ARG A 199 9.37 -2.37 0.99
C ARG A 199 8.48 -2.11 2.19
N PHE A 200 9.09 -1.95 3.33
CA PHE A 200 8.47 -1.39 4.51
C PHE A 200 9.41 -0.36 5.12
N VAL A 201 8.93 0.87 5.25
CA VAL A 201 9.69 2.01 5.77
C VAL A 201 8.88 2.72 6.83
N TYR A 202 9.50 2.99 7.95
CA TYR A 202 9.00 3.91 8.96
C TYR A 202 9.86 5.16 8.98
N TYR A 203 9.25 6.32 9.04
CA TYR A 203 9.96 7.59 9.22
C TYR A 203 9.34 8.38 10.36
N ASN A 204 10.17 9.22 10.99
CA ASN A 204 9.75 10.03 12.13
C ASN A 204 9.01 11.29 11.67
N ASN A 205 7.98 11.67 12.40
CA ASN A 205 7.33 12.96 12.25
C ASN A 205 8.22 14.07 12.87
N SER A 206 9.33 14.36 12.19
CA SER A 206 10.35 15.30 12.66
C SER A 206 11.04 15.99 11.49
N GLY A 207 11.85 17.00 11.79
CA GLY A 207 12.70 17.69 10.82
C GLY A 207 14.03 16.97 10.52
N ASP A 208 14.23 15.73 10.94
CA ASP A 208 15.47 15.00 10.74
C ASP A 208 15.84 14.91 9.24
N PRO A 209 17.10 15.14 8.86
CA PRO A 209 17.52 15.16 7.46
C PRO A 209 17.59 13.76 6.82
N ILE A 210 17.57 12.68 7.61
CA ILE A 210 17.71 11.32 7.12
C ILE A 210 16.35 10.60 7.13
N ASN A 211 15.70 10.52 8.30
CA ASN A 211 14.48 9.76 8.50
C ASN A 211 13.27 10.60 8.96
N GLY A 212 13.34 11.91 8.79
CA GLY A 212 12.24 12.82 9.13
C GLY A 212 11.20 12.96 8.03
N GLU A 213 10.22 13.80 8.28
CA GLU A 213 9.09 14.10 7.39
C GLU A 213 9.54 14.44 5.96
N PRO A 214 9.00 13.79 4.92
CA PRO A 214 9.33 14.11 3.54
C PRO A 214 8.73 15.48 3.16
N THR A 215 9.48 16.31 2.43
CA THR A 215 9.07 17.66 2.06
C THR A 215 9.29 18.01 0.59
N THR A 216 9.83 17.10 -0.19
CA THR A 216 10.07 17.28 -1.63
C THR A 216 9.71 16.01 -2.40
N PRO A 217 9.45 16.09 -3.71
CA PRO A 217 9.13 14.91 -4.51
C PRO A 217 10.18 13.79 -4.39
N VAL A 218 11.45 14.18 -4.30
CA VAL A 218 12.56 13.21 -4.17
C VAL A 218 12.50 12.48 -2.82
N HIS A 219 12.10 13.16 -1.74
CA HIS A 219 11.96 12.52 -0.43
C HIS A 219 10.87 11.45 -0.43
N TYR A 220 9.69 11.77 -0.98
CA TYR A 220 8.60 10.80 -1.13
C TYR A 220 9.01 9.62 -1.98
N TYR A 221 9.63 9.89 -3.14
CA TYR A 221 10.12 8.84 -4.04
C TYR A 221 11.17 7.95 -3.38
N ASN A 222 12.08 8.53 -2.63
CA ASN A 222 13.09 7.79 -1.89
C ASN A 222 12.46 6.82 -0.89
N TYR A 223 11.53 7.28 -0.06
CA TYR A 223 10.84 6.41 0.89
C TYR A 223 10.07 5.28 0.21
N MET A 224 9.34 5.59 -0.87
CA MET A 224 8.65 4.57 -1.67
C MET A 224 9.62 3.52 -2.24
N ASN A 225 10.87 3.88 -2.42
CA ASN A 225 11.93 3.01 -2.94
C ASN A 225 12.81 2.38 -1.84
N GLY A 226 12.45 2.52 -0.57
CA GLY A 226 13.23 1.99 0.55
C GLY A 226 14.59 2.67 0.71
N ILE A 227 14.65 3.95 0.42
CA ILE A 227 15.84 4.80 0.53
C ILE A 227 15.51 5.93 1.48
N TRP A 228 16.44 6.30 2.35
CA TRP A 228 16.27 7.41 3.26
C TRP A 228 16.14 8.75 2.51
N LYS A 229 15.53 9.71 3.16
CA LYS A 229 15.29 11.07 2.65
C LYS A 229 16.52 11.70 1.99
N ASN A 230 17.70 11.47 2.55
CA ASN A 230 18.98 11.97 2.05
C ASN A 230 19.61 11.15 0.91
N GLY A 231 18.96 10.09 0.45
CA GLY A 231 19.43 9.20 -0.61
C GLY A 231 20.30 8.03 -0.15
N GLN A 232 20.52 7.86 1.15
CA GLN A 232 21.21 6.68 1.69
C GLN A 232 20.27 5.47 1.65
N LYS A 233 20.82 4.29 1.35
CA LYS A 233 20.07 3.04 1.46
C LYS A 233 19.84 2.68 2.92
N MET A 234 18.69 2.08 3.21
CA MET A 234 18.49 1.41 4.49
C MET A 234 19.49 0.26 4.63
N THR A 235 19.94 0.02 5.86
CA THR A 235 20.88 -1.06 6.18
C THR A 235 20.38 -1.86 7.37
N TYR A 236 20.76 -3.14 7.44
CA TYR A 236 20.43 -4.00 8.58
C TYR A 236 21.07 -3.48 9.86
N GLY A 237 20.30 -3.53 10.93
CA GLY A 237 20.73 -3.28 12.30
C GLY A 237 20.50 -1.85 12.78
N VAL A 238 20.52 -1.69 14.09
CA VAL A 238 20.34 -0.46 14.85
C VAL A 238 19.08 0.32 14.43
N ASP A 239 19.27 1.43 13.73
CA ASP A 239 18.22 2.36 13.29
C ASP A 239 18.01 2.33 11.77
N GLY A 240 18.60 1.36 11.08
CA GLY A 240 18.57 1.27 9.61
C GLY A 240 19.44 2.32 8.90
N ILE A 241 20.11 3.22 9.63
CA ILE A 241 20.93 4.32 9.10
C ILE A 241 22.42 3.99 9.27
N ASN A 242 22.80 3.58 10.48
CA ASN A 242 24.17 3.33 10.88
C ASN A 242 24.44 1.84 11.19
N GLY A 243 23.67 0.97 10.58
CA GLY A 243 23.79 -0.47 10.76
C GLY A 243 24.96 -1.09 10.03
N SER A 244 24.78 -2.30 9.53
CA SER A 244 25.75 -2.99 8.67
C SER A 244 25.84 -2.32 7.30
N GLU A 245 26.88 -2.63 6.52
CA GLU A 245 26.97 -2.20 5.12
C GLU A 245 25.96 -2.92 4.19
N THR A 246 25.24 -3.91 4.70
CA THR A 246 24.27 -4.70 3.93
C THR A 246 22.96 -3.94 3.82
N PRO A 247 22.50 -3.60 2.61
CA PRO A 247 21.20 -2.97 2.40
C PRO A 247 20.05 -3.87 2.87
N CYS A 248 18.98 -3.25 3.37
CA CYS A 248 17.73 -3.93 3.68
C CYS A 248 16.55 -3.23 2.99
N ASP A 249 15.48 -3.98 2.79
CA ASP A 249 14.25 -3.50 2.14
C ASP A 249 13.10 -3.34 3.12
N TYR A 250 13.23 -3.89 4.32
CA TYR A 250 12.19 -3.92 5.33
C TYR A 250 12.75 -3.48 6.68
N MET A 251 12.12 -2.45 7.25
CA MET A 251 12.39 -2.05 8.64
C MET A 251 11.61 -2.95 9.59
N PHE A 252 12.25 -3.29 10.71
CA PHE A 252 11.62 -4.02 11.80
C PHE A 252 10.87 -5.29 11.35
N PRO A 253 11.46 -6.15 10.51
CA PRO A 253 10.81 -7.38 10.13
C PRO A 253 10.64 -8.25 11.38
N GLY A 254 9.46 -8.83 11.53
CA GLY A 254 9.23 -9.87 12.52
C GLY A 254 10.10 -11.11 12.25
N GLU A 255 10.06 -12.06 13.15
CA GLU A 255 10.72 -13.36 12.91
C GLU A 255 10.11 -14.03 11.68
N THR A 256 10.95 -14.33 10.70
CA THR A 256 10.60 -15.03 9.47
C THR A 256 10.78 -16.53 9.62
#